data_f2b9b7c874e6870c8c11eee00e42b7c0
#
_entry.id   f2b9b7c874e6870c8c11eee00e42b7c0
#
_cell.length_a   1.000
_cell.length_b   1.000
_cell.length_c   1.000
_cell.angle_alpha   90.00
_cell.angle_beta   90.00
_cell.angle_gamma   90.00
#
_symmetry.space_group_name_H-M   'P 1'
#
loop_
_entity.id
_entity.type
_entity.pdbx_description
1 polymer ?
#
loop_
_entity_poly.entity_id
_entity_poly.type
_entity_poly.pdbx_seq_one_letter_code
_entity_poly.pdbx_strand_id
1 'polypeptide(L)'
;MNYGELQTQIRNYTEVDSNGLTDSTITQITKNTENRIYREANIDAFRAYATAAMTSGNRYVSTPTSLRNIRYIQITNSSGDQTFLEQKDTSFMAEYDPTPSTTYGTPKYYANWDNDTWVVAPTPEDNFNVTIAYYAQPATITSTTSATSYISTFAEDLLLYGCLSETYKYLKGPADMIQVYEQSYQQALQSFGVEQTGRRRRDEYVDGVVRVPLQSIDPSK
;
A
#
# COMPACT_ATOMS: atom_id res chain seq x y z
N MET A 1 -2.93 -21.01 0.16
CA MET A 1 -1.70 -21.76 -0.19
C MET A 1 -0.53 -21.29 0.68
N ASN A 2 0.21 -22.20 1.33
CA ASN A 2 1.43 -21.84 2.05
C ASN A 2 2.66 -21.90 1.14
N TYR A 3 3.82 -21.43 1.65
CA TYR A 3 5.05 -21.37 0.85
C TYR A 3 5.55 -22.76 0.38
N GLY A 4 5.44 -23.78 1.22
CA GLY A 4 5.85 -25.15 0.84
C GLY A 4 4.97 -25.76 -0.25
N GLU A 5 3.67 -25.49 -0.19
CA GLU A 5 2.72 -25.89 -1.26
C GLU A 5 3.04 -25.16 -2.56
N LEU A 6 3.33 -23.85 -2.50
CA LEU A 6 3.72 -23.06 -3.67
C LEU A 6 5.00 -23.61 -4.32
N GLN A 7 6.04 -23.89 -3.52
CA GLN A 7 7.27 -24.51 -4.01
C GLN A 7 7.01 -25.84 -4.72
N THR A 8 6.19 -26.70 -4.11
CA THR A 8 5.83 -28.01 -4.67
C THR A 8 5.10 -27.83 -6.00
N GLN A 9 4.13 -26.93 -6.05
CA GLN A 9 3.40 -26.66 -7.29
C GLN A 9 4.31 -26.10 -8.38
N ILE A 10 5.15 -25.10 -8.10
CA ILE A 10 6.09 -24.56 -9.10
C ILE A 10 6.97 -25.67 -9.69
N ARG A 11 7.53 -26.56 -8.86
CA ARG A 11 8.34 -27.69 -9.35
C ARG A 11 7.55 -28.69 -10.17
N ASN A 12 6.32 -29.00 -9.76
CA ASN A 12 5.43 -29.92 -10.50
C ASN A 12 5.06 -29.36 -11.88
N TYR A 13 4.76 -28.05 -11.98
CA TYR A 13 4.41 -27.42 -13.25
C TYR A 13 5.61 -27.28 -14.21
N THR A 14 6.80 -27.10 -13.65
CA THR A 14 8.03 -26.95 -14.46
C THR A 14 8.77 -28.27 -14.70
N GLU A 15 8.38 -29.35 -14.02
CA GLU A 15 9.04 -30.67 -14.04
C GLU A 15 10.55 -30.57 -13.69
N VAL A 16 10.93 -29.60 -12.86
CA VAL A 16 12.31 -29.32 -12.46
C VAL A 16 12.50 -29.63 -10.98
N ASP A 17 13.53 -30.40 -10.65
CA ASP A 17 13.86 -30.77 -9.28
C ASP A 17 14.58 -29.63 -8.50
N SER A 18 14.90 -29.89 -7.22
CA SER A 18 15.57 -28.93 -6.35
C SER A 18 17.01 -28.61 -6.78
N ASN A 19 17.64 -29.36 -7.67
CA ASN A 19 18.96 -29.08 -8.18
C ASN A 19 18.89 -28.04 -9.31
N GLY A 20 17.88 -28.13 -10.17
CA GLY A 20 17.66 -27.16 -11.25
C GLY A 20 16.98 -25.87 -10.75
N LEU A 21 16.08 -25.99 -9.76
CA LEU A 21 15.34 -24.88 -9.20
C LEU A 21 15.45 -24.89 -7.66
N THR A 22 16.46 -24.17 -7.15
CA THR A 22 16.75 -24.15 -5.72
C THR A 22 15.69 -23.38 -4.91
N ASP A 23 15.57 -23.68 -3.62
CA ASP A 23 14.65 -23.00 -2.70
C ASP A 23 14.92 -21.49 -2.65
N SER A 24 16.19 -21.08 -2.66
CA SER A 24 16.56 -19.66 -2.68
C SER A 24 16.09 -18.95 -3.95
N THR A 25 16.15 -19.62 -5.09
CA THR A 25 15.65 -19.08 -6.37
C THR A 25 14.13 -18.92 -6.33
N ILE A 26 13.40 -19.94 -5.86
CA ILE A 26 11.94 -19.87 -5.70
C ILE A 26 11.57 -18.73 -4.73
N THR A 27 12.26 -18.61 -3.59
CA THR A 27 12.03 -17.51 -2.65
C THR A 27 12.18 -16.15 -3.32
N GLN A 28 13.21 -15.96 -4.13
CA GLN A 28 13.45 -14.69 -4.82
C GLN A 28 12.38 -14.42 -5.89
N ILE A 29 12.00 -15.44 -6.67
CA ILE A 29 10.93 -15.34 -7.67
C ILE A 29 9.62 -14.97 -6.98
N THR A 30 9.27 -15.64 -5.88
CA THR A 30 8.04 -15.36 -5.13
C THR A 30 8.00 -13.92 -4.62
N LYS A 31 9.11 -13.44 -4.02
CA LYS A 31 9.21 -12.04 -3.57
C LYS A 31 9.06 -11.04 -4.70
N ASN A 32 9.69 -11.31 -5.84
CA ASN A 32 9.59 -10.44 -7.01
C ASN A 32 8.15 -10.40 -7.54
N THR A 33 7.49 -11.56 -7.61
CA THR A 33 6.09 -11.69 -8.04
C THR A 33 5.14 -10.96 -7.09
N GLU A 34 5.26 -11.15 -5.78
CA GLU A 34 4.42 -10.42 -4.81
C GLU A 34 4.63 -8.91 -4.92
N ASN A 35 5.88 -8.45 -5.02
CA ASN A 35 6.18 -7.04 -5.22
C ASN A 35 5.61 -6.49 -6.53
N ARG A 36 5.57 -7.29 -7.59
CA ARG A 36 4.91 -6.96 -8.86
C ARG A 36 3.41 -6.79 -8.64
N ILE A 37 2.75 -7.76 -8.03
CA ILE A 37 1.31 -7.71 -7.71
C ILE A 37 0.98 -6.48 -6.87
N TYR A 38 1.77 -6.19 -5.83
CA TYR A 38 1.56 -5.03 -4.98
C TYR A 38 1.73 -3.68 -5.70
N ARG A 39 2.49 -3.63 -6.79
CA ARG A 39 2.62 -2.42 -7.62
C ARG A 39 1.47 -2.28 -8.61
N GLU A 40 1.01 -3.38 -9.18
CA GLU A 40 -0.03 -3.41 -10.20
C GLU A 40 -1.44 -3.34 -9.59
N ALA A 41 -1.64 -3.97 -8.42
CA ALA A 41 -2.92 -3.98 -7.71
C ALA A 41 -2.97 -2.95 -6.58
N ASN A 42 -4.06 -2.20 -6.52
CA ASN A 42 -4.35 -1.31 -5.39
C ASN A 42 -5.24 -2.03 -4.38
N ILE A 43 -4.61 -2.61 -3.35
CA ILE A 43 -5.27 -3.51 -2.40
C ILE A 43 -5.69 -2.74 -1.15
N ASP A 44 -6.99 -2.67 -0.92
CA ASP A 44 -7.58 -1.94 0.22
C ASP A 44 -7.27 -2.56 1.59
N ALA A 45 -6.97 -3.86 1.63
CA ALA A 45 -6.60 -4.55 2.86
C ALA A 45 -5.31 -3.98 3.51
N PHE A 46 -4.49 -3.23 2.77
CA PHE A 46 -3.25 -2.62 3.28
C PHE A 46 -3.42 -1.18 3.76
N ARG A 47 -4.65 -0.73 3.95
CA ARG A 47 -4.93 0.52 4.67
C ARG A 47 -4.50 0.36 6.12
N ALA A 48 -3.64 1.28 6.56
CA ALA A 48 -3.12 1.30 7.91
C ALA A 48 -3.26 2.70 8.52
N TYR A 49 -3.25 2.74 9.83
CA TYR A 49 -3.23 3.96 10.61
C TYR A 49 -2.05 3.91 11.56
N ALA A 50 -1.26 4.97 11.60
CA ALA A 50 -0.22 5.17 12.60
C ALA A 50 -0.58 6.40 13.43
N THR A 51 -0.22 6.36 14.71
CA THR A 51 -0.33 7.50 15.60
C THR A 51 1.06 7.96 16.03
N ALA A 52 1.27 9.25 16.07
CA ALA A 52 2.49 9.89 16.55
C ALA A 52 2.13 11.08 17.44
N ALA A 53 3.09 11.54 18.21
CA ALA A 53 2.96 12.78 18.97
C ALA A 53 3.82 13.86 18.31
N MET A 54 3.24 15.03 18.13
CA MET A 54 3.94 16.24 17.72
C MET A 54 4.18 17.08 18.98
N THR A 55 5.42 17.46 19.22
CA THR A 55 5.81 18.24 20.38
C THR A 55 5.86 19.72 20.04
N SER A 56 5.41 20.58 20.96
CA SER A 56 5.53 22.04 20.83
C SER A 56 6.96 22.44 20.49
N GLY A 57 7.13 23.32 19.52
CA GLY A 57 8.43 23.81 19.04
C GLY A 57 9.17 22.86 18.09
N ASN A 58 8.69 21.62 17.87
CA ASN A 58 9.28 20.69 16.94
C ASN A 58 8.41 20.53 15.69
N ARG A 59 8.92 20.99 14.56
CA ARG A 59 8.21 20.92 13.26
C ARG A 59 8.42 19.62 12.48
N TYR A 60 9.21 18.68 13.00
CA TYR A 60 9.53 17.43 12.32
C TYR A 60 8.72 16.27 12.85
N VAL A 61 8.14 15.49 11.95
CA VAL A 61 7.31 14.32 12.25
C VAL A 61 7.88 13.12 11.51
N SER A 62 8.15 12.03 12.23
CA SER A 62 8.66 10.79 11.62
C SER A 62 7.57 10.10 10.81
N THR A 63 7.96 9.56 9.66
CA THR A 63 7.09 8.74 8.80
C THR A 63 7.00 7.31 9.31
N PRO A 64 5.88 6.60 9.10
CA PRO A 64 5.82 5.17 9.33
C PRO A 64 6.78 4.39 8.42
N THR A 65 7.53 3.45 8.96
CA THR A 65 8.54 2.66 8.23
C THR A 65 7.96 1.83 7.07
N SER A 66 6.69 1.48 7.14
CA SER A 66 5.99 0.73 6.09
C SER A 66 5.17 1.62 5.15
N LEU A 67 5.40 2.92 5.16
CA LEU A 67 4.67 3.87 4.34
C LEU A 67 4.92 3.62 2.84
N ARG A 68 3.84 3.43 2.09
CA ARG A 68 3.87 3.40 0.63
C ARG A 68 3.23 4.65 0.01
N ASN A 69 1.97 4.90 0.35
CA ASN A 69 1.22 6.06 -0.12
C ASN A 69 0.43 6.66 1.04
N ILE A 70 0.44 7.98 1.15
CA ILE A 70 -0.33 8.72 2.15
C ILE A 70 -1.77 8.88 1.64
N ARG A 71 -2.74 8.70 2.53
CA ARG A 71 -4.15 9.06 2.28
C ARG A 71 -4.46 10.43 2.84
N TYR A 72 -4.17 10.63 4.12
CA TYR A 72 -4.26 11.91 4.80
C TYR A 72 -3.44 11.90 6.09
N ILE A 73 -3.10 13.08 6.56
CA ILE A 73 -2.54 13.33 7.89
C ILE A 73 -3.50 14.25 8.63
N GLN A 74 -3.83 13.87 9.85
CA GLN A 74 -4.72 14.60 10.73
C GLN A 74 -4.03 14.85 12.05
N ILE A 75 -4.17 16.05 12.57
CA ILE A 75 -3.73 16.40 13.93
C ILE A 75 -4.96 16.62 14.82
N THR A 76 -4.80 16.29 16.08
CA THR A 76 -5.83 16.50 17.11
C THR A 76 -5.21 17.29 18.27
N ASN A 77 -5.82 18.42 18.62
CA ASN A 77 -5.38 19.24 19.75
C ASN A 77 -5.86 18.64 21.09
N SER A 78 -5.48 19.30 22.19
CA SER A 78 -5.88 18.91 23.55
C SER A 78 -7.39 19.00 23.81
N SER A 79 -8.11 19.83 23.04
CA SER A 79 -9.57 19.98 23.11
C SER A 79 -10.34 18.93 22.31
N GLY A 80 -9.63 18.12 21.50
CA GLY A 80 -10.23 17.12 20.63
C GLY A 80 -10.57 17.63 19.22
N ASP A 81 -10.26 18.89 18.89
CA ASP A 81 -10.49 19.41 17.55
C ASP A 81 -9.51 18.81 16.55
N GLN A 82 -10.00 18.47 15.38
CA GLN A 82 -9.26 17.79 14.35
C GLN A 82 -9.00 18.70 13.17
N THR A 83 -7.74 18.73 12.71
CA THR A 83 -7.32 19.48 11.52
C THR A 83 -6.58 18.55 10.56
N PHE A 84 -6.98 18.56 9.29
CA PHE A 84 -6.27 17.85 8.24
C PHE A 84 -5.13 18.71 7.71
N LEU A 85 -3.95 18.09 7.54
CA LEU A 85 -2.80 18.77 6.95
C LEU A 85 -2.82 18.62 5.43
N GLU A 86 -2.57 19.72 4.73
CA GLU A 86 -2.46 19.75 3.28
C GLU A 86 -0.99 19.57 2.87
N GLN A 87 -0.74 18.70 1.88
CA GLN A 87 0.60 18.50 1.34
C GLN A 87 1.02 19.66 0.46
N LYS A 88 2.22 20.17 0.73
CA LYS A 88 2.88 21.22 -0.07
C LYS A 88 4.33 20.81 -0.40
N ASP A 89 5.00 21.63 -1.18
CA ASP A 89 6.44 21.47 -1.43
C ASP A 89 7.26 22.17 -0.33
N THR A 90 8.49 21.74 -0.15
CA THR A 90 9.45 22.35 0.79
C THR A 90 9.75 23.81 0.47
N SER A 91 9.75 24.20 -0.80
CA SER A 91 9.88 25.61 -1.23
C SER A 91 8.72 26.48 -0.73
N PHE A 92 7.48 25.99 -0.83
CA PHE A 92 6.32 26.66 -0.24
C PHE A 92 6.44 26.79 1.28
N MET A 93 6.93 25.74 1.95
CA MET A 93 7.10 25.75 3.41
C MET A 93 8.08 26.84 3.85
N ALA A 94 9.18 27.00 3.10
CA ALA A 94 10.20 28.03 3.38
C ALA A 94 9.66 29.46 3.14
N GLU A 95 8.80 29.66 2.14
CA GLU A 95 8.15 30.93 1.86
C GLU A 95 7.04 31.26 2.85
N TYR A 96 6.23 30.25 3.20
CA TYR A 96 5.10 30.42 4.11
C TYR A 96 5.54 30.67 5.56
N ASP A 97 6.59 30.01 6.04
CA ASP A 97 7.15 30.13 7.38
C ASP A 97 8.66 30.38 7.32
N PRO A 98 9.08 31.63 6.98
CA PRO A 98 10.49 31.98 6.84
C PRO A 98 11.24 32.03 8.17
N THR A 99 10.52 32.11 9.29
CA THR A 99 11.09 32.18 10.64
C THR A 99 10.53 31.10 11.57
N PRO A 100 10.74 29.81 11.26
CA PRO A 100 10.08 28.70 11.97
C PRO A 100 10.46 28.57 13.44
N SER A 101 11.52 29.22 13.87
CA SER A 101 11.95 29.26 15.29
C SER A 101 11.21 30.29 16.14
N THR A 102 10.43 31.16 15.53
CA THR A 102 9.70 32.25 16.20
C THR A 102 8.23 32.28 15.86
N THR A 103 7.82 31.62 14.78
CA THR A 103 6.42 31.56 14.32
C THR A 103 5.81 30.24 14.75
N TYR A 104 4.97 30.29 15.78
CA TYR A 104 4.27 29.12 16.30
C TYR A 104 2.78 29.21 16.00
N GLY A 105 2.16 28.08 15.77
CA GLY A 105 0.73 28.01 15.52
C GLY A 105 0.24 26.58 15.31
N THR A 106 -1.05 26.43 15.06
CA THR A 106 -1.62 25.13 14.69
C THR A 106 -1.17 24.74 13.27
N PRO A 107 -0.48 23.62 13.09
CA PRO A 107 -0.03 23.16 11.77
C PRO A 107 -1.17 23.01 10.78
N LYS A 108 -0.94 23.44 9.52
CA LYS A 108 -1.90 23.35 8.42
C LYS A 108 -1.34 22.62 7.21
N TYR A 109 -0.03 22.70 7.04
CA TYR A 109 0.66 22.13 5.88
C TYR A 109 1.75 21.18 6.31
N TYR A 110 2.04 20.20 5.45
CA TYR A 110 3.20 19.33 5.59
C TYR A 110 3.91 19.16 4.26
N ALA A 111 5.21 18.90 4.31
CA ALA A 111 6.02 18.57 3.15
C ALA A 111 6.98 17.42 3.46
N ASN A 112 7.41 16.69 2.44
CA ASN A 112 8.45 15.69 2.58
C ASN A 112 9.78 16.40 2.80
N TRP A 113 10.39 16.18 3.97
CA TRP A 113 11.71 16.72 4.27
C TRP A 113 12.81 15.78 3.79
N ASP A 114 12.71 14.54 4.18
CA ASP A 114 13.54 13.42 3.74
C ASP A 114 12.72 12.13 3.66
N ASN A 115 13.38 10.97 3.51
CA ASN A 115 12.72 9.67 3.36
C ASN A 115 11.88 9.27 4.58
N ASP A 116 12.31 9.69 5.77
CA ASP A 116 11.78 9.22 7.05
C ASP A 116 11.11 10.33 7.87
N THR A 117 11.08 11.57 7.32
CA THR A 117 10.64 12.74 8.07
C THR A 117 9.79 13.68 7.21
N TRP A 118 8.70 14.16 7.77
CA TRP A 118 7.93 15.28 7.26
C TRP A 118 8.22 16.52 8.05
N VAL A 119 8.16 17.67 7.39
CA VAL A 119 8.16 18.98 8.01
C VAL A 119 6.76 19.57 7.98
N VAL A 120 6.33 20.20 9.06
CA VAL A 120 5.02 20.86 9.16
C VAL A 120 5.17 22.37 9.31
N ALA A 121 4.16 23.11 8.90
CA ALA A 121 4.09 24.56 9.07
C ALA A 121 2.65 25.03 9.36
N PRO A 122 2.48 26.04 10.25
CA PRO A 122 3.50 26.64 11.15
C PRO A 122 4.13 25.63 12.11
N THR A 123 5.21 26.02 12.76
CA THR A 123 5.78 25.21 13.86
C THR A 123 4.74 25.01 14.96
N PRO A 124 4.54 23.79 15.49
CA PRO A 124 3.53 23.52 16.50
C PRO A 124 3.67 24.40 17.75
N GLU A 125 2.60 25.09 18.12
CA GLU A 125 2.54 25.90 19.34
C GLU A 125 2.28 25.05 20.59
N ASP A 126 1.66 23.88 20.42
CA ASP A 126 1.27 22.96 21.48
C ASP A 126 1.60 21.50 21.07
N ASN A 127 1.32 20.57 21.96
CA ASN A 127 1.44 19.15 21.65
C ASN A 127 0.17 18.69 20.93
N PHE A 128 0.36 18.06 19.77
CA PHE A 128 -0.73 17.49 18.98
C PHE A 128 -0.57 15.98 18.83
N ASN A 129 -1.69 15.26 18.87
CA ASN A 129 -1.72 13.87 18.42
C ASN A 129 -1.85 13.84 16.92
N VAL A 130 -0.95 13.12 16.26
CA VAL A 130 -0.96 12.94 14.78
C VAL A 130 -1.54 11.59 14.45
N THR A 131 -2.53 11.56 13.57
CA THR A 131 -3.05 10.34 12.95
C THR A 131 -2.70 10.35 11.48
N ILE A 132 -1.97 9.33 11.04
CA ILE A 132 -1.51 9.17 9.68
C ILE A 132 -2.29 8.00 9.08
N ALA A 133 -3.12 8.27 8.10
CA ALA A 133 -3.80 7.23 7.30
C ALA A 133 -3.00 7.00 6.01
N TYR A 134 -2.60 5.76 5.76
CA TYR A 134 -1.73 5.43 4.66
C TYR A 134 -1.98 4.02 4.12
N TYR A 135 -1.38 3.71 2.98
CA TYR A 135 -1.23 2.34 2.50
C TYR A 135 0.14 1.82 2.93
N ALA A 136 0.12 0.74 3.70
CA ALA A 136 1.35 0.09 4.15
C ALA A 136 1.96 -0.78 3.03
N GLN A 137 3.30 -0.88 3.01
CA GLN A 137 3.99 -1.88 2.22
C GLN A 137 3.75 -3.24 2.87
N PRO A 138 3.08 -4.19 2.19
CA PRO A 138 2.85 -5.51 2.78
C PRO A 138 4.14 -6.31 2.89
N ALA A 139 4.20 -7.16 3.90
CA ALA A 139 5.26 -8.14 4.00
C ALA A 139 5.11 -9.20 2.90
N THR A 140 6.20 -9.53 2.25
CA THR A 140 6.26 -10.67 1.32
C THR A 140 6.33 -11.98 2.09
N ILE A 141 5.92 -13.08 1.45
CA ILE A 141 6.00 -14.41 2.05
C ILE A 141 7.44 -14.74 2.44
N THR A 142 7.61 -15.35 3.62
CA THR A 142 8.93 -15.79 4.09
C THR A 142 9.26 -17.19 3.57
N SER A 143 10.54 -17.59 3.64
CA SER A 143 11.00 -18.91 3.23
C SER A 143 10.60 -20.06 4.16
N THR A 144 9.82 -19.80 5.22
CA THR A 144 9.29 -20.84 6.10
C THR A 144 8.17 -21.59 5.39
N THR A 145 8.21 -22.91 5.37
CA THR A 145 7.27 -23.77 4.62
C THR A 145 5.80 -23.53 4.96
N SER A 146 5.49 -23.19 6.19
CA SER A 146 4.12 -22.88 6.65
C SER A 146 3.74 -21.40 6.49
N ALA A 147 4.67 -20.55 5.99
CA ALA A 147 4.39 -19.14 5.85
C ALA A 147 3.31 -18.86 4.80
N THR A 148 2.50 -17.85 5.05
CA THR A 148 1.49 -17.33 4.14
C THR A 148 1.64 -15.81 4.03
N SER A 149 1.19 -15.25 2.91
CA SER A 149 1.01 -13.82 2.73
C SER A 149 -0.46 -13.53 2.42
N TYR A 150 -0.80 -12.25 2.31
CA TYR A 150 -2.15 -11.87 1.90
C TYR A 150 -2.50 -12.45 0.53
N ILE A 151 -1.59 -12.32 -0.45
CA ILE A 151 -1.82 -12.84 -1.81
C ILE A 151 -1.91 -14.36 -1.80
N SER A 152 -1.02 -15.06 -1.08
CA SER A 152 -1.04 -16.52 -1.01
C SER A 152 -2.29 -17.09 -0.35
N THR A 153 -3.06 -16.26 0.37
CA THR A 153 -4.29 -16.67 1.05
C THR A 153 -5.55 -16.32 0.25
N PHE A 154 -5.57 -15.15 -0.38
CA PHE A 154 -6.77 -14.62 -1.03
C PHE A 154 -6.73 -14.60 -2.56
N ALA A 155 -5.56 -14.80 -3.18
CA ALA A 155 -5.34 -14.82 -4.63
C ALA A 155 -4.25 -15.83 -5.00
N GLU A 156 -4.48 -17.09 -4.67
CA GLU A 156 -3.50 -18.18 -4.85
C GLU A 156 -3.12 -18.39 -6.31
N ASP A 157 -4.11 -18.36 -7.20
CA ASP A 157 -3.97 -18.47 -8.64
C ASP A 157 -3.11 -17.34 -9.23
N LEU A 158 -3.37 -16.11 -8.81
CA LEU A 158 -2.59 -14.94 -9.21
C LEU A 158 -1.11 -15.09 -8.83
N LEU A 159 -0.84 -15.53 -7.60
CA LEU A 159 0.54 -15.75 -7.13
C LEU A 159 1.21 -16.88 -7.91
N LEU A 160 0.51 -18.01 -8.09
CA LEU A 160 1.05 -19.17 -8.79
C LEU A 160 1.40 -18.84 -10.26
N TYR A 161 0.46 -18.25 -11.00
CA TYR A 161 0.71 -17.92 -12.42
C TYR A 161 1.80 -16.87 -12.59
N GLY A 162 1.87 -15.88 -11.69
CA GLY A 162 2.97 -14.92 -11.68
C GLY A 162 4.33 -15.59 -11.40
N CYS A 163 4.39 -16.48 -10.43
CA CYS A 163 5.60 -17.26 -10.15
C CYS A 163 5.99 -18.19 -11.31
N LEU A 164 5.03 -18.84 -11.96
CA LEU A 164 5.29 -19.69 -13.12
C LEU A 164 5.83 -18.89 -14.31
N SER A 165 5.24 -17.74 -14.63
CA SER A 165 5.76 -16.86 -15.68
C SER A 165 7.22 -16.47 -15.43
N GLU A 166 7.57 -16.05 -14.22
CA GLU A 166 8.94 -15.69 -13.85
C GLU A 166 9.87 -16.91 -13.80
N THR A 167 9.37 -18.09 -13.36
CA THR A 167 10.17 -19.32 -13.33
C THR A 167 10.50 -19.79 -14.73
N TYR A 168 9.56 -19.76 -15.67
CA TYR A 168 9.85 -20.12 -17.07
C TYR A 168 10.81 -19.14 -17.75
N LYS A 169 10.76 -17.85 -17.41
CA LYS A 169 11.76 -16.87 -17.84
C LYS A 169 13.15 -17.20 -17.29
N TYR A 170 13.24 -17.57 -16.01
CA TYR A 170 14.48 -17.98 -15.36
C TYR A 170 15.09 -19.24 -15.99
N LEU A 171 14.27 -20.25 -16.24
CA LEU A 171 14.68 -21.53 -16.86
C LEU A 171 14.93 -21.42 -18.37
N LYS A 172 14.70 -20.24 -18.97
CA LYS A 172 14.75 -20.03 -20.43
C LYS A 172 13.84 -21.01 -21.19
N GLY A 173 12.67 -21.25 -20.63
CA GLY A 173 11.66 -22.15 -21.20
C GLY A 173 11.08 -21.65 -22.52
N PRO A 174 10.21 -22.45 -23.15
CA PRO A 174 9.56 -22.10 -24.41
C PRO A 174 8.77 -20.80 -24.32
N ALA A 175 8.85 -19.97 -25.36
CA ALA A 175 8.21 -18.64 -25.37
C ALA A 175 6.68 -18.71 -25.30
N ASP A 176 6.07 -19.75 -25.87
CA ASP A 176 4.64 -20.03 -25.83
C ASP A 176 4.17 -20.29 -24.39
N MET A 177 4.91 -21.08 -23.61
CA MET A 177 4.59 -21.33 -22.19
C MET A 177 4.69 -20.06 -21.35
N ILE A 178 5.71 -19.24 -21.57
CA ILE A 178 5.85 -17.94 -20.92
C ILE A 178 4.63 -17.05 -21.21
N GLN A 179 4.20 -17.04 -22.48
CA GLN A 179 3.04 -16.24 -22.90
C GLN A 179 1.74 -16.75 -22.26
N VAL A 180 1.53 -18.06 -22.19
CA VAL A 180 0.35 -18.67 -21.57
C VAL A 180 0.25 -18.28 -20.09
N TYR A 181 1.33 -18.44 -19.32
CA TYR A 181 1.31 -18.08 -17.90
C TYR A 181 1.21 -16.57 -17.66
N GLU A 182 1.81 -15.75 -18.53
CA GLU A 182 1.65 -14.30 -18.44
C GLU A 182 0.21 -13.87 -18.73
N GLN A 183 -0.47 -14.48 -19.71
CA GLN A 183 -1.89 -14.25 -19.97
C GLN A 183 -2.77 -14.69 -18.80
N SER A 184 -2.51 -15.87 -18.22
CA SER A 184 -3.22 -16.36 -17.03
C SER A 184 -3.03 -15.42 -15.82
N TYR A 185 -1.81 -14.94 -15.64
CA TYR A 185 -1.50 -13.93 -14.62
C TYR A 185 -2.31 -12.64 -14.83
N GLN A 186 -2.38 -12.12 -16.05
CA GLN A 186 -3.13 -10.90 -16.36
C GLN A 186 -4.63 -11.08 -16.15
N GLN A 187 -5.20 -12.24 -16.48
CA GLN A 187 -6.60 -12.56 -16.22
C GLN A 187 -6.90 -12.64 -14.71
N ALA A 188 -6.04 -13.32 -13.95
CA ALA A 188 -6.16 -13.42 -12.51
C ALA A 188 -6.02 -12.04 -11.84
N LEU A 189 -5.09 -11.19 -12.32
CA LEU A 189 -4.90 -9.83 -11.84
C LEU A 189 -6.14 -8.95 -12.08
N GLN A 190 -6.75 -9.06 -13.25
CA GLN A 190 -7.99 -8.34 -13.57
C GLN A 190 -9.14 -8.78 -12.65
N SER A 191 -9.32 -10.09 -12.46
CA SER A 191 -10.35 -10.64 -11.56
C SER A 191 -10.15 -10.16 -10.12
N PHE A 192 -8.91 -10.20 -9.64
CA PHE A 192 -8.54 -9.70 -8.33
C PHE A 192 -8.77 -8.19 -8.19
N GLY A 193 -8.44 -7.40 -9.22
CA GLY A 193 -8.70 -5.96 -9.28
C GLY A 193 -10.19 -5.62 -9.19
N VAL A 194 -11.06 -6.39 -9.87
CA VAL A 194 -12.52 -6.23 -9.79
C VAL A 194 -13.03 -6.54 -8.38
N GLU A 195 -12.53 -7.59 -7.73
CA GLU A 195 -12.87 -7.92 -6.34
C GLU A 195 -12.49 -6.79 -5.38
N GLN A 196 -11.28 -6.25 -5.50
CA GLN A 196 -10.81 -5.14 -4.67
C GLN A 196 -11.63 -3.86 -4.91
N THR A 197 -12.03 -3.58 -6.15
CA THR A 197 -12.91 -2.45 -6.48
C THR A 197 -14.31 -2.65 -5.90
N GLY A 198 -14.83 -3.88 -5.89
CA GLY A 198 -16.10 -4.22 -5.26
C GLY A 198 -16.15 -3.89 -3.77
N ARG A 199 -15.03 -4.05 -3.07
CA ARG A 199 -14.89 -3.65 -1.66
C ARG A 199 -14.94 -2.13 -1.46
N ARG A 200 -14.56 -1.33 -2.47
CA ARG A 200 -14.56 0.15 -2.44
C ARG A 200 -15.91 0.76 -2.76
N ARG A 201 -16.79 0.07 -3.46
CA ARG A 201 -18.08 0.61 -3.92
C ARG A 201 -18.99 1.14 -2.80
N ARG A 202 -18.73 0.81 -1.54
CA ARG A 202 -19.45 1.36 -0.39
C ARG A 202 -18.90 2.70 0.10
N ASP A 203 -17.73 3.11 -0.38
CA ASP A 203 -17.12 4.40 -0.06
C ASP A 203 -17.41 5.39 -1.22
N GLU A 204 -18.59 5.99 -1.16
CA GLU A 204 -19.12 6.89 -2.22
C GLU A 204 -18.26 8.14 -2.46
N TYR A 205 -17.30 8.43 -1.58
CA TYR A 205 -16.39 9.56 -1.72
C TYR A 205 -15.13 9.24 -2.53
N VAL A 206 -14.82 7.97 -2.77
CA VAL A 206 -13.57 7.54 -3.43
C VAL A 206 -13.67 7.63 -4.94
N ASP A 207 -14.86 7.46 -5.52
CA ASP A 207 -15.04 7.35 -6.98
C ASP A 207 -15.37 8.68 -7.68
N GLY A 208 -15.39 9.81 -6.96
CA GLY A 208 -15.74 11.11 -7.55
C GLY A 208 -17.16 11.18 -8.12
N VAL A 209 -17.99 10.19 -7.81
CA VAL A 209 -19.39 10.16 -8.23
C VAL A 209 -20.17 11.14 -7.34
N VAL A 210 -20.69 12.19 -7.96
CA VAL A 210 -21.59 13.11 -7.28
C VAL A 210 -22.81 12.34 -6.82
N ARG A 211 -23.05 12.28 -5.51
CA ARG A 211 -24.30 11.75 -4.98
C ARG A 211 -25.46 12.50 -5.59
N VAL A 212 -26.30 11.82 -6.34
CA VAL A 212 -27.63 12.32 -6.63
C VAL A 212 -28.45 12.07 -5.35
N PRO A 213 -28.90 13.10 -4.63
CA PRO A 213 -29.73 12.89 -3.45
C PRO A 213 -30.98 12.12 -3.91
N LEU A 214 -31.21 10.96 -3.31
CA LEU A 214 -32.48 10.27 -3.47
C LEU A 214 -33.56 11.26 -2.98
N GLN A 215 -34.34 11.79 -3.91
CA GLN A 215 -35.53 12.53 -3.51
C GLN A 215 -36.43 11.58 -2.74
N SER A 216 -36.58 11.83 -1.46
CA SER A 216 -37.61 11.20 -0.66
C SER A 216 -38.93 11.57 -1.30
N ILE A 217 -39.53 10.62 -2.00
CA ILE A 217 -40.94 10.73 -2.42
C ILE A 217 -41.75 10.61 -1.13
N ASP A 218 -42.27 11.71 -0.68
CA ASP A 218 -43.21 11.75 0.44
C ASP A 218 -44.44 10.88 0.07
N PRO A 219 -44.66 9.74 0.75
CA PRO A 219 -45.76 8.85 0.42
C PRO A 219 -47.15 9.42 0.78
N SER A 220 -47.19 10.67 1.28
CA SER A 220 -48.43 11.36 1.67
C SER A 220 -48.94 12.37 0.64
N LYS A 221 -48.36 12.42 -0.59
CA LYS A 221 -48.86 13.23 -1.70
C LYS A 221 -49.28 12.37 -2.88
#